data_389bc30065b0e91fafd2ba4aecc480e7
#
_entry.id   389bc30065b0e91fafd2ba4aecc480e7
#
_cell.length_a   1.000
_cell.length_b   1.000
_cell.length_c   1.000
_cell.angle_alpha   90.00
_cell.angle_beta   90.00
_cell.angle_gamma   90.00
#
_symmetry.space_group_name_H-M   'P 1'
#
loop_
_entity.id
_entity.type
_entity.pdbx_description
1 polymer ?
#
loop_
_entity_poly.entity_id
_entity_poly.type
_entity_poly.pdbx_seq_one_letter_code
_entity_poly.pdbx_strand_id
1 'polypeptide(L)'
;TKMLLPRDPQAPAEEEEDPRADLVNQLLEYQKYKAAAEMLWSLATVEQAVFKRAELETDKNNPEVAVGLFDLLKVFQDILARHKEEKLLEIEREEITMAEMLERLRNMVLSAGELNLRVFFERARSRRELVLAFLSVLELVRTTEVKLFQRETFGDIIARASE
;
A
#
# COMPACT_ATOMS: atom_id res chain seq x y z
N THR A 1 -4.22 49.43 31.59
CA THR A 1 -4.68 50.56 32.46
C THR A 1 -5.02 51.79 31.63
N LYS A 2 -4.29 52.15 30.54
CA LYS A 2 -4.57 53.28 29.64
C LYS A 2 -5.96 53.22 28.97
N MET A 3 -6.57 52.06 28.82
CA MET A 3 -7.85 51.85 28.13
C MET A 3 -9.07 52.22 28.96
N LEU A 4 -8.92 52.47 30.24
CA LEU A 4 -10.00 52.74 31.17
C LEU A 4 -10.12 54.25 31.55
N LEU A 5 -9.22 55.09 30.98
CA LEU A 5 -9.30 56.54 31.21
C LEU A 5 -10.20 57.20 30.16
N PRO A 6 -11.11 58.11 30.54
CA PRO A 6 -11.92 58.85 29.61
C PRO A 6 -11.03 59.72 28.71
N ARG A 7 -11.33 59.75 27.42
CA ARG A 7 -10.59 60.55 26.41
C ARG A 7 -10.82 62.04 26.65
N ASP A 8 -9.74 62.80 26.62
CA ASP A 8 -9.80 64.24 26.59
C ASP A 8 -10.22 64.70 25.17
N PRO A 9 -11.37 65.37 24.99
CA PRO A 9 -11.87 65.74 23.66
C PRO A 9 -11.04 66.83 22.95
N GLN A 10 -10.00 67.40 23.60
CA GLN A 10 -9.16 68.46 22.99
C GLN A 10 -7.71 68.03 22.73
N ALA A 11 -7.37 66.78 22.93
CA ALA A 11 -6.04 66.28 22.59
C ALA A 11 -5.89 66.15 21.04
N PRO A 12 -4.76 66.58 20.45
CA PRO A 12 -4.52 66.37 19.03
C PRO A 12 -4.55 64.89 18.71
N ALA A 13 -5.14 64.50 17.57
CA ALA A 13 -5.18 63.14 17.11
C ALA A 13 -3.75 62.70 16.71
N GLU A 14 -2.92 62.39 17.72
CA GLU A 14 -1.78 61.54 17.50
C GLU A 14 -2.36 60.15 17.20
N GLU A 15 -1.93 59.56 16.10
CA GLU A 15 -2.23 58.17 15.74
C GLU A 15 -1.79 57.28 16.92
N GLU A 16 -2.69 57.11 17.93
CA GLU A 16 -2.43 56.16 19.02
C GLU A 16 -2.43 54.76 18.38
N GLU A 17 -1.23 54.28 18.08
CA GLU A 17 -1.04 52.87 17.75
C GLU A 17 -1.74 52.05 18.84
N ASP A 18 -2.72 51.26 18.45
CA ASP A 18 -3.44 50.38 19.35
C ASP A 18 -2.41 49.50 20.07
N PRO A 19 -2.23 49.61 21.40
CA PRO A 19 -1.22 48.82 22.13
C PRO A 19 -1.46 47.30 22.05
N ARG A 20 -2.55 46.88 21.38
CA ARG A 20 -2.87 45.51 21.08
C ARG A 20 -2.48 45.09 19.65
N ALA A 21 -2.11 46.05 18.80
CA ALA A 21 -1.80 45.73 17.40
C ALA A 21 -0.66 44.72 17.27
N ASP A 22 0.37 44.86 18.08
CA ASP A 22 1.48 43.90 18.17
C ASP A 22 1.02 42.53 18.64
N LEU A 23 0.16 42.45 19.64
CA LEU A 23 -0.36 41.17 20.14
C LEU A 23 -1.26 40.51 19.09
N VAL A 24 -2.12 41.29 18.40
CA VAL A 24 -2.99 40.79 17.34
C VAL A 24 -2.15 40.26 16.19
N ASN A 25 -1.10 40.99 15.78
CA ASN A 25 -0.21 40.54 14.72
C ASN A 25 0.52 39.23 15.09
N GLN A 26 1.02 39.13 16.31
CA GLN A 26 1.66 37.92 16.82
C GLN A 26 0.69 36.73 16.83
N LEU A 27 -0.57 36.95 17.22
CA LEU A 27 -1.60 35.90 17.19
C LEU A 27 -1.96 35.46 15.78
N LEU A 28 -2.03 36.39 14.83
CA LEU A 28 -2.26 36.10 13.42
C LEU A 28 -1.10 35.31 12.81
N GLU A 29 0.13 35.68 13.13
CA GLU A 29 1.31 34.92 12.72
C GLU A 29 1.31 33.53 13.32
N TYR A 30 1.02 33.39 14.62
CA TYR A 30 0.90 32.08 15.27
C TYR A 30 -0.15 31.19 14.59
N GLN A 31 -1.33 31.74 14.25
CA GLN A 31 -2.36 30.99 13.54
C GLN A 31 -1.89 30.53 12.15
N LYS A 32 -1.15 31.38 11.42
CA LYS A 32 -0.57 31.00 10.13
C LYS A 32 0.42 29.83 10.28
N TYR A 33 1.33 29.92 11.25
CA TYR A 33 2.30 28.86 11.50
C TYR A 33 1.63 27.57 11.99
N LYS A 34 0.60 27.67 12.82
CA LYS A 34 -0.17 26.51 13.29
C LYS A 34 -0.86 25.81 12.11
N ALA A 35 -1.54 26.54 11.25
CA ALA A 35 -2.20 25.98 10.06
C ALA A 35 -1.18 25.35 9.10
N ALA A 36 -0.01 25.98 8.89
CA ALA A 36 1.07 25.40 8.10
C ALA A 36 1.61 24.10 8.71
N ALA A 37 1.78 24.06 10.03
CA ALA A 37 2.23 22.86 10.74
C ALA A 37 1.22 21.71 10.62
N GLU A 38 -0.09 21.98 10.74
CA GLU A 38 -1.15 20.98 10.55
C GLU A 38 -1.15 20.44 9.12
N MET A 39 -0.96 21.30 8.12
CA MET A 39 -0.84 20.89 6.72
C MET A 39 0.41 20.03 6.48
N LEU A 40 1.57 20.42 7.01
CA LEU A 40 2.80 19.62 6.91
C LEU A 40 2.67 18.27 7.62
N TRP A 41 2.00 18.23 8.77
CA TRP A 41 1.75 16.99 9.48
C TRP A 41 0.86 16.04 8.67
N SER A 42 -0.19 16.56 8.03
CA SER A 42 -1.05 15.74 7.16
C SER A 42 -0.29 15.17 5.97
N LEU A 43 0.57 15.98 5.32
CA LEU A 43 1.45 15.53 4.23
C LEU A 43 2.46 14.48 4.70
N ALA A 44 3.09 14.71 5.86
CA ALA A 44 4.04 13.75 6.45
C ALA A 44 3.35 12.41 6.78
N THR A 45 2.11 12.43 7.28
CA THR A 45 1.34 11.22 7.56
C THR A 45 1.05 10.43 6.29
N VAL A 46 0.69 11.12 5.21
CA VAL A 46 0.47 10.49 3.89
C VAL A 46 1.78 9.92 3.38
N GLU A 47 2.89 10.65 3.46
CA GLU A 47 4.19 10.20 2.96
C GLU A 47 4.74 9.00 3.75
N GLN A 48 4.52 8.96 5.08
CA GLN A 48 4.87 7.81 5.92
C GLN A 48 4.02 6.57 5.61
N ALA A 49 2.79 6.76 5.13
CA ALA A 49 1.93 5.66 4.70
C ALA A 49 2.29 5.14 3.29
N VAL A 50 3.12 5.87 2.53
CA VAL A 50 3.60 5.43 1.22
C VAL A 50 4.81 4.52 1.40
N PHE A 51 4.61 3.23 1.22
CA PHE A 51 5.70 2.26 1.16
C PHE A 51 6.45 2.43 -0.16
N LYS A 52 7.65 3.00 -0.10
CA LYS A 52 8.55 3.00 -1.26
C LYS A 52 9.04 1.58 -1.50
N ARG A 53 9.02 1.16 -2.76
CA ARG A 53 9.65 -0.10 -3.17
C ARG A 53 11.14 -0.02 -2.81
N ALA A 54 11.66 -1.01 -2.09
CA ALA A 54 13.10 -1.16 -1.90
C ALA A 54 13.77 -1.20 -3.28
N GLU A 55 14.93 -0.55 -3.43
CA GLU A 55 15.73 -0.66 -4.66
C GLU A 55 16.03 -2.14 -4.86
N LEU A 56 15.54 -2.68 -5.98
CA LEU A 56 15.82 -4.04 -6.37
C LEU A 56 17.27 -4.07 -6.88
N GLU A 57 18.08 -4.89 -6.27
CA GLU A 57 19.41 -5.21 -6.81
C GLU A 57 19.20 -5.89 -8.17
N THR A 58 19.20 -5.10 -9.23
CA THR A 58 19.18 -5.61 -10.60
C THR A 58 20.60 -6.06 -10.92
N ASP A 59 20.82 -7.35 -10.95
CA ASP A 59 22.01 -7.92 -11.55
C ASP A 59 22.01 -7.57 -13.04
N LYS A 60 23.06 -6.84 -13.49
CA LYS A 60 23.19 -6.40 -14.90
C LYS A 60 23.21 -7.56 -15.90
N ASN A 61 23.49 -8.78 -15.43
CA ASN A 61 23.52 -10.00 -16.25
C ASN A 61 22.19 -10.79 -16.20
N ASN A 62 21.23 -10.41 -15.34
CA ASN A 62 19.94 -11.07 -15.24
C ASN A 62 18.82 -10.06 -15.58
N PRO A 63 18.19 -10.17 -16.76
CA PRO A 63 17.11 -9.28 -17.17
C PRO A 63 15.80 -9.50 -16.38
N GLU A 64 15.75 -10.49 -15.48
CA GLU A 64 14.58 -10.78 -14.68
C GLU A 64 14.47 -9.79 -13.52
N VAL A 65 13.34 -9.11 -13.43
CA VAL A 65 13.05 -8.17 -12.33
C VAL A 65 12.60 -8.96 -11.10
N ALA A 66 13.18 -8.66 -9.94
CA ALA A 66 12.71 -9.26 -8.69
C ALA A 66 11.26 -8.84 -8.40
N VAL A 67 10.39 -9.83 -8.17
CA VAL A 67 8.96 -9.61 -7.91
C VAL A 67 8.76 -9.09 -6.50
N GLY A 68 8.11 -7.92 -6.38
CA GLY A 68 7.67 -7.41 -5.08
C GLY A 68 6.35 -8.04 -4.64
N LEU A 69 6.12 -8.05 -3.33
CA LEU A 69 4.83 -8.46 -2.75
C LEU A 69 3.65 -7.70 -3.38
N PHE A 70 3.84 -6.42 -3.71
CA PHE A 70 2.81 -5.58 -4.32
C PHE A 70 2.45 -6.01 -5.75
N ASP A 71 3.41 -6.51 -6.53
CA ASP A 71 3.16 -7.01 -7.89
C ASP A 71 2.28 -8.25 -7.83
N LEU A 72 2.58 -9.15 -6.88
CA LEU A 72 1.77 -10.34 -6.65
C LEU A 72 0.35 -10.00 -6.15
N LEU A 73 0.25 -9.03 -5.23
CA LEU A 73 -1.03 -8.56 -4.70
C LEU A 73 -1.91 -7.95 -5.79
N LYS A 74 -1.31 -7.20 -6.72
CA LYS A 74 -2.03 -6.59 -7.84
C LYS A 74 -2.62 -7.65 -8.78
N VAL A 75 -1.83 -8.65 -9.17
CA VAL A 75 -2.32 -9.78 -9.98
C VAL A 75 -3.47 -10.50 -9.26
N PHE A 76 -3.34 -10.71 -7.96
CA PHE A 76 -4.38 -11.32 -7.15
C PHE A 76 -5.67 -10.48 -7.12
N GLN A 77 -5.57 -9.16 -6.92
CA GLN A 77 -6.72 -8.26 -6.90
C GLN A 77 -7.46 -8.23 -8.23
N ASP A 78 -6.74 -8.22 -9.36
CA ASP A 78 -7.33 -8.22 -10.70
C ASP A 78 -8.14 -9.51 -10.93
N ILE A 79 -7.62 -10.66 -10.51
CA ILE A 79 -8.31 -11.94 -10.64
C ILE A 79 -9.49 -12.03 -9.68
N LEU A 80 -9.32 -11.57 -8.43
CA LEU A 80 -10.39 -11.56 -7.43
C LEU A 80 -11.57 -10.67 -7.86
N ALA A 81 -11.30 -9.54 -8.54
CA ALA A 81 -12.33 -8.67 -9.06
C ALA A 81 -13.19 -9.37 -10.12
N ARG A 82 -12.57 -10.17 -10.99
CA ARG A 82 -13.28 -10.98 -12.01
C ARG A 82 -14.14 -12.07 -11.39
N HIS A 83 -13.70 -12.69 -10.30
CA HIS A 83 -14.48 -13.70 -9.57
C HIS A 83 -15.70 -13.16 -8.80
N LYS A 84 -15.86 -11.84 -8.69
CA LYS A 84 -17.05 -11.25 -8.01
C LYS A 84 -18.35 -11.40 -8.79
N GLU A 85 -18.28 -11.63 -10.09
CA GLU A 85 -19.47 -11.63 -10.97
C GLU A 85 -20.14 -13.02 -11.09
N GLU A 86 -19.47 -14.09 -10.74
CA GLU A 86 -20.05 -15.42 -10.78
C GLU A 86 -20.71 -15.78 -9.44
N LYS A 87 -22.01 -15.55 -9.31
CA LYS A 87 -22.87 -16.19 -8.31
C LYS A 87 -22.96 -17.68 -8.65
N LEU A 88 -21.94 -18.44 -8.29
CA LEU A 88 -21.98 -19.89 -8.37
C LEU A 88 -22.89 -20.41 -7.26
N LEU A 89 -23.92 -21.15 -7.67
CA LEU A 89 -24.66 -22.07 -6.82
C LEU A 89 -23.64 -22.90 -6.04
N GLU A 90 -23.56 -22.72 -4.74
CA GLU A 90 -22.75 -23.52 -3.84
C GLU A 90 -23.26 -24.95 -3.85
N ILE A 91 -22.75 -25.75 -4.77
CA ILE A 91 -22.78 -27.20 -4.64
C ILE A 91 -21.65 -27.49 -3.64
N GLU A 92 -21.96 -28.17 -2.55
CA GLU A 92 -20.99 -28.71 -1.56
C GLU A 92 -19.84 -29.40 -2.32
N ARG A 93 -18.74 -28.70 -2.50
CA ARG A 93 -17.50 -29.25 -3.05
C ARG A 93 -16.55 -29.47 -1.87
N GLU A 94 -15.86 -30.57 -1.90
CA GLU A 94 -14.79 -30.89 -0.95
C GLU A 94 -13.91 -29.67 -0.74
N GLU A 95 -13.88 -29.18 0.49
CA GLU A 95 -13.13 -27.98 0.84
C GLU A 95 -11.65 -28.33 0.88
N ILE A 96 -10.90 -27.85 -0.13
CA ILE A 96 -9.44 -27.95 -0.14
C ILE A 96 -8.89 -27.23 1.07
N THR A 97 -8.05 -27.91 1.84
CA THR A 97 -7.34 -27.36 2.97
C THR A 97 -6.07 -26.60 2.51
N MET A 98 -5.54 -25.73 3.38
CA MET A 98 -4.29 -25.03 3.08
C MET A 98 -3.11 -26.00 2.89
N ALA A 99 -3.06 -27.08 3.68
CA ALA A 99 -2.02 -28.10 3.58
C ALA A 99 -2.03 -28.79 2.20
N GLU A 100 -3.21 -29.19 1.73
CA GLU A 100 -3.38 -29.80 0.41
C GLU A 100 -3.03 -28.83 -0.71
N MET A 101 -3.36 -27.53 -0.57
CA MET A 101 -3.01 -26.51 -1.54
C MET A 101 -1.49 -26.29 -1.62
N LEU A 102 -0.81 -26.25 -0.47
CA LEU A 102 0.65 -26.17 -0.40
C LEU A 102 1.32 -27.34 -1.10
N GLU A 103 0.87 -28.55 -0.81
CA GLU A 103 1.41 -29.77 -1.42
C GLU A 103 1.16 -29.81 -2.93
N ARG A 104 -0.03 -29.41 -3.35
CA ARG A 104 -0.39 -29.29 -4.77
C ARG A 104 0.50 -28.30 -5.51
N LEU A 105 0.74 -27.10 -4.93
CA LEU A 105 1.62 -26.10 -5.49
C LEU A 105 3.06 -26.57 -5.58
N ARG A 106 3.57 -27.16 -4.48
CA ARG A 106 4.92 -27.72 -4.41
C ARG A 106 5.15 -28.75 -5.52
N ASN A 107 4.22 -29.68 -5.68
CA ASN A 107 4.29 -30.72 -6.72
C ASN A 107 4.22 -30.11 -8.12
N MET A 108 3.39 -29.08 -8.37
CA MET A 108 3.33 -28.42 -9.66
C MET A 108 4.63 -27.68 -10.01
N VAL A 109 5.21 -26.97 -9.05
CA VAL A 109 6.48 -26.25 -9.29
C VAL A 109 7.62 -27.23 -9.54
N LEU A 110 7.69 -28.33 -8.78
CA LEU A 110 8.72 -29.37 -8.95
C LEU A 110 8.58 -30.12 -10.28
N SER A 111 7.35 -30.42 -10.71
CA SER A 111 7.11 -31.19 -11.96
C SER A 111 7.26 -30.35 -13.22
N ALA A 112 6.83 -29.08 -13.18
CA ALA A 112 6.84 -28.20 -14.34
C ALA A 112 8.13 -27.34 -14.44
N GLY A 113 8.92 -27.25 -13.37
CA GLY A 113 10.07 -26.35 -13.27
C GLY A 113 9.70 -24.87 -13.12
N GLU A 114 8.69 -24.44 -13.86
CA GLU A 114 8.16 -23.07 -13.85
C GLU A 114 6.63 -23.10 -13.78
N LEU A 115 6.04 -22.23 -12.93
CA LEU A 115 4.60 -22.10 -12.81
C LEU A 115 4.19 -20.64 -13.01
N ASN A 116 3.36 -20.35 -14.03
CA ASN A 116 2.75 -19.04 -14.22
C ASN A 116 1.62 -18.86 -13.21
N LEU A 117 1.80 -17.91 -12.28
CA LEU A 117 0.85 -17.70 -11.18
C LEU A 117 -0.48 -17.12 -11.67
N ARG A 118 -0.49 -16.29 -12.72
CA ARG A 118 -1.74 -15.78 -13.30
C ARG A 118 -2.63 -16.93 -13.80
N VAL A 119 -2.06 -17.82 -14.60
CA VAL A 119 -2.78 -18.99 -15.13
C VAL A 119 -3.23 -19.93 -14.01
N PHE A 120 -2.40 -20.07 -12.99
CA PHE A 120 -2.73 -20.89 -11.83
C PHE A 120 -3.93 -20.30 -11.05
N PHE A 121 -3.94 -19.02 -10.77
CA PHE A 121 -5.04 -18.35 -10.06
C PHE A 121 -6.34 -18.32 -10.88
N GLU A 122 -6.26 -18.15 -12.21
CA GLU A 122 -7.44 -18.19 -13.09
C GLU A 122 -8.14 -19.57 -13.11
N ARG A 123 -7.44 -20.64 -12.73
CA ARG A 123 -8.01 -21.98 -12.63
C ARG A 123 -8.74 -22.24 -11.31
N ALA A 124 -8.65 -21.33 -10.35
CA ALA A 124 -9.36 -21.45 -9.09
C ALA A 124 -10.89 -21.49 -9.32
N ARG A 125 -11.57 -22.46 -8.74
CA ARG A 125 -13.00 -22.70 -8.96
C ARG A 125 -13.89 -21.86 -8.04
N SER A 126 -13.33 -21.32 -6.96
CA SER A 126 -14.05 -20.48 -6.02
C SER A 126 -13.14 -19.39 -5.46
N ARG A 127 -13.77 -18.33 -4.93
CA ARG A 127 -13.05 -17.26 -4.24
C ARG A 127 -12.22 -17.79 -3.06
N ARG A 128 -12.72 -18.77 -2.35
CA ARG A 128 -12.03 -19.40 -1.22
C ARG A 128 -10.78 -20.14 -1.70
N GLU A 129 -10.90 -20.95 -2.77
CA GLU A 129 -9.77 -21.64 -3.37
C GLU A 129 -8.70 -20.63 -3.87
N LEU A 130 -9.13 -19.52 -4.48
CA LEU A 130 -8.23 -18.47 -4.91
C LEU A 130 -7.45 -17.85 -3.76
N VAL A 131 -8.13 -17.54 -2.63
CA VAL A 131 -7.48 -17.01 -1.42
C VAL A 131 -6.49 -18.03 -0.84
N LEU A 132 -6.88 -19.29 -0.75
CA LEU A 132 -5.98 -20.35 -0.27
C LEU A 132 -4.76 -20.52 -1.18
N ALA A 133 -4.95 -20.49 -2.49
CA ALA A 133 -3.88 -20.56 -3.46
C ALA A 133 -2.88 -19.37 -3.29
N PHE A 134 -3.41 -18.17 -3.11
CA PHE A 134 -2.57 -16.99 -2.88
C PHE A 134 -1.78 -17.08 -1.57
N LEU A 135 -2.44 -17.43 -0.47
CA LEU A 135 -1.77 -17.62 0.83
C LEU A 135 -0.71 -18.72 0.78
N SER A 136 -0.97 -19.79 0.04
CA SER A 136 -0.02 -20.90 -0.14
C SER A 136 1.23 -20.45 -0.93
N VAL A 137 1.06 -19.61 -1.95
CA VAL A 137 2.21 -19.02 -2.66
C VAL A 137 3.04 -18.14 -1.72
N LEU A 138 2.40 -17.28 -0.92
CA LEU A 138 3.10 -16.44 0.06
C LEU A 138 3.88 -17.29 1.08
N GLU A 139 3.29 -18.40 1.54
CA GLU A 139 3.94 -19.30 2.49
C GLU A 139 5.16 -19.98 1.89
N LEU A 140 5.08 -20.48 0.65
CA LEU A 140 6.21 -21.10 -0.05
C LEU A 140 7.35 -20.09 -0.32
N VAL A 141 7.01 -18.84 -0.58
CA VAL A 141 8.02 -17.76 -0.71
C VAL A 141 8.64 -17.43 0.64
N ARG A 142 7.83 -17.37 1.71
CA ARG A 142 8.29 -17.12 3.07
C ARG A 142 9.24 -18.21 3.57
N THR A 143 8.96 -19.47 3.25
CA THR A 143 9.82 -20.62 3.59
C THR A 143 11.00 -20.78 2.64
N THR A 144 11.16 -19.86 1.68
CA THR A 144 12.23 -19.89 0.67
C THR A 144 12.24 -21.16 -0.22
N GLU A 145 11.14 -21.88 -0.28
CA GLU A 145 11.00 -23.06 -1.14
C GLU A 145 10.77 -22.68 -2.61
N VAL A 146 10.18 -21.49 -2.83
CA VAL A 146 9.87 -20.96 -4.14
C VAL A 146 10.37 -19.52 -4.26
N LYS A 147 10.96 -19.20 -5.41
CA LYS A 147 11.34 -17.83 -5.81
C LYS A 147 10.41 -17.35 -6.92
N LEU A 148 10.08 -16.07 -6.87
CA LEU A 148 9.23 -15.42 -7.88
C LEU A 148 10.06 -14.57 -8.82
N PHE A 149 9.75 -14.67 -10.11
CA PHE A 149 10.43 -13.96 -11.20
C PHE A 149 9.41 -13.24 -12.07
N GLN A 150 9.80 -12.10 -12.59
CA GLN A 150 8.99 -11.31 -13.51
C GLN A 150 9.91 -10.80 -14.63
N ARG A 151 9.56 -11.01 -15.88
CA ARG A 151 10.40 -10.58 -17.02
C ARG A 151 10.33 -9.08 -17.25
N GLU A 152 9.15 -8.51 -17.04
CA GLU A 152 8.86 -7.09 -17.26
C GLU A 152 8.05 -6.54 -16.09
N THR A 153 8.22 -5.27 -15.79
CA THR A 153 7.42 -4.60 -14.75
C THR A 153 5.93 -4.73 -15.08
N PHE A 154 5.14 -5.28 -14.15
CA PHE A 154 3.73 -5.63 -14.30
C PHE A 154 3.41 -6.76 -15.30
N GLY A 155 4.40 -7.49 -15.78
CA GLY A 155 4.21 -8.70 -16.57
C GLY A 155 3.77 -9.91 -15.75
N ASP A 156 3.73 -11.08 -16.38
CA ASP A 156 3.38 -12.33 -15.70
C ASP A 156 4.44 -12.73 -14.68
N ILE A 157 3.96 -13.21 -13.53
CA ILE A 157 4.80 -13.68 -12.42
C ILE A 157 4.96 -15.20 -12.54
N ILE A 158 6.20 -15.65 -12.54
CA ILE A 158 6.60 -17.06 -12.65
C ILE A 158 7.18 -17.51 -11.31
N ALA A 159 6.71 -18.62 -10.79
CA ALA A 159 7.24 -19.29 -9.62
C ALA A 159 8.18 -20.42 -10.03
N ARG A 160 9.38 -20.48 -9.43
CA ARG A 160 10.39 -21.54 -9.60
C ARG A 160 10.78 -22.11 -8.25
N ALA A 161 11.16 -23.39 -8.20
CA ALA A 161 11.74 -23.97 -6.99
C ALA A 161 13.05 -23.24 -6.64
N SER A 162 13.29 -23.04 -5.35
CA SER A 162 14.60 -22.57 -4.87
C SER A 162 15.55 -23.77 -4.85
N GLU A 163 16.66 -23.66 -5.55
CA GLU A 163 17.78 -24.59 -5.41
C GLU A 163 18.45 -24.45 -4.04
#